data_fc1db81a7a168c5063968a343d191dca
#
_entry.id   fc1db81a7a168c5063968a343d191dca
#
_cell.length_a   1.000
_cell.length_b   1.000
_cell.length_c   1.000
_cell.angle_alpha   90.00
_cell.angle_beta   90.00
_cell.angle_gamma   90.00
#
_symmetry.space_group_name_H-M   'P 1'
#
loop_
_entity.id
_entity.type
_entity.pdbx_description
1 polymer ?
#
loop_
_entity_poly.entity_id
_entity_poly.type
_entity_poly.pdbx_seq_one_letter_code
_entity_poly.pdbx_strand_id
1 'polypeptide(L)'
;MPSDITNDLPPAVARHLTACNDHDIEAWMATFAPDALVNDVQREFDGAEAIRAFAAKEIFGDSVTFTPLLALDRHGDVTVHARTEGTYDKTGLPDPLVLSLYFSLRDDRITQLIIIHNKARA
;
A
#
# COMPACT_ATOMS: atom_id res chain seq x y z
N MET A 1 -2.26 -8.17 21.72
CA MET A 1 -2.30 -6.73 21.37
C MET A 1 -1.36 -6.45 20.21
N PRO A 2 -1.79 -5.73 19.18
CA PRO A 2 -0.86 -5.32 18.13
C PRO A 2 0.16 -4.32 18.68
N SER A 3 1.37 -4.38 18.15
CA SER A 3 2.45 -3.49 18.54
C SER A 3 2.49 -2.28 17.61
N ASP A 4 2.63 -1.08 18.17
CA ASP A 4 2.80 0.13 17.39
C ASP A 4 4.23 0.20 16.85
N ILE A 5 4.36 0.13 15.53
CA ILE A 5 5.64 0.16 14.83
C ILE A 5 5.73 1.32 13.85
N THR A 6 4.98 2.41 14.11
CA THR A 6 4.91 3.56 13.19
C THR A 6 6.30 4.10 12.84
N ASN A 7 7.23 4.09 13.79
CA ASN A 7 8.59 4.58 13.60
C ASN A 7 9.61 3.47 13.39
N ASP A 8 9.16 2.24 13.17
CA ASP A 8 10.03 1.06 13.05
C ASP A 8 9.42 0.06 12.08
N LEU A 9 9.19 0.48 10.85
CA LEU A 9 8.57 -0.37 9.82
C LEU A 9 9.52 -1.49 9.40
N PRO A 10 8.99 -2.70 9.09
CA PRO A 10 9.80 -3.74 8.46
C PRO A 10 10.43 -3.21 7.17
N PRO A 11 11.66 -3.66 6.83
CA PRO A 11 12.37 -3.13 5.67
C PRO A 11 11.59 -3.18 4.36
N ALA A 12 10.87 -4.28 4.07
CA ALA A 12 10.08 -4.38 2.86
C ALA A 12 8.98 -3.33 2.81
N VAL A 13 8.29 -3.08 3.92
CA VAL A 13 7.21 -2.08 3.99
C VAL A 13 7.79 -0.67 3.84
N ALA A 14 8.90 -0.38 4.52
CA ALA A 14 9.57 0.92 4.43
C ALA A 14 10.01 1.21 2.98
N ARG A 15 10.64 0.22 2.32
CA ARG A 15 11.07 0.35 0.91
C ARG A 15 9.89 0.55 -0.02
N HIS A 16 8.78 -0.17 0.23
CA HIS A 16 7.57 -0.06 -0.57
C HIS A 16 7.00 1.35 -0.56
N LEU A 17 6.84 1.93 0.63
CA LEU A 17 6.31 3.28 0.78
C LEU A 17 7.25 4.34 0.20
N THR A 18 8.55 4.20 0.43
CA THR A 18 9.56 5.09 -0.13
C THR A 18 9.55 5.07 -1.65
N ALA A 19 9.50 3.87 -2.25
CA ALA A 19 9.47 3.73 -3.70
C ALA A 19 8.22 4.36 -4.31
N CYS A 20 7.06 4.21 -3.64
CA CYS A 20 5.84 4.86 -4.06
C CYS A 20 6.00 6.38 -4.07
N ASN A 21 6.50 6.95 -2.96
CA ASN A 21 6.65 8.40 -2.81
C ASN A 21 7.72 8.99 -3.73
N ASP A 22 8.70 8.19 -4.11
CA ASP A 22 9.75 8.57 -5.07
C ASP A 22 9.32 8.35 -6.53
N HIS A 23 8.12 7.83 -6.76
CA HIS A 23 7.60 7.49 -8.09
C HIS A 23 8.50 6.50 -8.83
N ASP A 24 9.07 5.52 -8.11
CA ASP A 24 9.98 4.51 -8.63
C ASP A 24 9.29 3.16 -8.69
N ILE A 25 8.67 2.85 -9.84
CA ILE A 25 7.90 1.62 -10.03
C ILE A 25 8.79 0.38 -9.94
N GLU A 26 10.05 0.44 -10.41
CA GLU A 26 10.93 -0.73 -10.36
C GLU A 26 11.28 -1.09 -8.91
N ALA A 27 11.62 -0.09 -8.09
CA ALA A 27 11.88 -0.32 -6.67
C ALA A 27 10.62 -0.78 -5.94
N TRP A 28 9.45 -0.25 -6.31
CA TRP A 28 8.17 -0.64 -5.74
C TRP A 28 7.86 -2.11 -6.05
N MET A 29 8.02 -2.52 -7.32
CA MET A 29 7.80 -3.91 -7.74
C MET A 29 8.77 -4.88 -7.06
N ALA A 30 10.00 -4.43 -6.80
CA ALA A 30 11.02 -5.27 -6.15
C ALA A 30 10.67 -5.64 -4.71
N THR A 31 9.71 -4.96 -4.08
CA THR A 31 9.28 -5.30 -2.70
C THR A 31 8.36 -6.51 -2.65
N PHE A 32 7.80 -6.95 -3.78
CA PHE A 32 6.86 -8.05 -3.84
C PHE A 32 7.53 -9.40 -4.05
N ALA A 33 6.92 -10.44 -3.46
CA ALA A 33 7.24 -11.81 -3.81
C ALA A 33 6.75 -12.11 -5.24
N PRO A 34 7.35 -13.10 -5.95
CA PRO A 34 6.94 -13.41 -7.33
C PRO A 34 5.48 -13.82 -7.48
N ASP A 35 4.90 -14.42 -6.43
CA ASP A 35 3.52 -14.91 -6.41
C ASP A 35 2.58 -13.98 -5.63
N ALA A 36 2.93 -12.70 -5.53
CA ALA A 36 2.16 -11.75 -4.74
C ALA A 36 0.77 -11.48 -5.31
N LEU A 37 -0.13 -11.08 -4.41
CA LEU A 37 -1.49 -10.66 -4.73
C LEU A 37 -1.71 -9.24 -4.19
N VAL A 38 -2.29 -8.37 -5.00
CA VAL A 38 -2.77 -7.07 -4.55
C VAL A 38 -4.29 -7.04 -4.68
N ASN A 39 -4.97 -6.61 -3.62
CA ASN A 39 -6.40 -6.37 -3.61
C ASN A 39 -6.64 -4.90 -3.31
N ASP A 40 -7.15 -4.18 -4.30
CA ASP A 40 -7.47 -2.75 -4.17
C ASP A 40 -8.98 -2.58 -4.17
N VAL A 41 -9.55 -2.40 -2.99
CA VAL A 41 -10.99 -2.22 -2.79
C VAL A 41 -11.78 -3.30 -3.54
N GLN A 42 -11.46 -4.55 -3.23
CA GLN A 42 -12.07 -5.78 -3.78
C GLN A 42 -11.72 -6.10 -5.24
N ARG A 43 -10.80 -5.35 -5.87
CA ARG A 43 -10.27 -5.72 -7.18
C ARG A 43 -8.96 -6.46 -6.98
N GLU A 44 -8.85 -7.66 -7.53
CA GLU A 44 -7.67 -8.51 -7.35
C GLU A 44 -6.73 -8.44 -8.54
N PHE A 45 -5.44 -8.28 -8.24
CA PHE A 45 -4.36 -8.30 -9.22
C PHE A 45 -3.38 -9.37 -8.79
N ASP A 46 -3.34 -10.47 -9.51
CA ASP A 46 -2.57 -11.66 -9.15
C ASP A 46 -1.33 -11.77 -10.03
N GLY A 47 -0.16 -11.75 -9.39
CA GLY A 47 1.12 -11.87 -10.06
C GLY A 47 1.71 -10.55 -10.52
N ALA A 48 3.01 -10.58 -10.84
CA ALA A 48 3.80 -9.36 -11.10
C ALA A 48 3.26 -8.53 -12.27
N GLU A 49 2.85 -9.17 -13.36
CA GLU A 49 2.38 -8.45 -14.54
C GLU A 49 1.11 -7.67 -14.26
N ALA A 50 0.12 -8.29 -13.61
CA ALA A 50 -1.14 -7.65 -13.27
C ALA A 50 -0.93 -6.53 -12.24
N ILE A 51 -0.07 -6.76 -11.24
CA ILE A 51 0.26 -5.77 -10.22
C ILE A 51 0.94 -4.55 -10.86
N ARG A 52 1.89 -4.77 -11.75
CA ARG A 52 2.59 -3.68 -12.44
C ARG A 52 1.63 -2.85 -13.29
N ALA A 53 0.75 -3.50 -14.03
CA ALA A 53 -0.22 -2.79 -14.88
C ALA A 53 -1.17 -1.92 -14.06
N PHE A 54 -1.67 -2.44 -12.95
CA PHE A 54 -2.49 -1.69 -12.00
C PHE A 54 -1.73 -0.48 -11.44
N ALA A 55 -0.50 -0.70 -10.96
CA ALA A 55 0.28 0.33 -10.32
C ALA A 55 0.68 1.44 -11.31
N ALA A 56 1.11 1.07 -12.50
CA ALA A 56 1.50 2.05 -13.53
C ALA A 56 0.35 3.01 -13.85
N LYS A 57 -0.88 2.51 -13.85
CA LYS A 57 -2.06 3.32 -14.17
C LYS A 57 -2.57 4.10 -12.95
N GLU A 58 -2.73 3.43 -11.80
CA GLU A 58 -3.53 3.97 -10.70
C GLU A 58 -2.71 4.43 -9.51
N ILE A 59 -1.45 4.05 -9.40
CA ILE A 59 -0.56 4.55 -8.35
C ILE A 59 0.41 5.56 -8.95
N PHE A 60 1.23 5.13 -9.88
CA PHE A 60 2.24 6.01 -10.48
C PHE A 60 1.64 6.95 -11.52
N GLY A 61 0.65 6.48 -12.27
CA GLY A 61 -0.10 7.33 -13.21
C GLY A 61 -0.86 8.46 -12.52
N ASP A 62 -1.32 8.23 -11.29
CA ASP A 62 -2.05 9.22 -10.49
C ASP A 62 -1.15 9.94 -9.48
N SER A 63 0.16 9.76 -9.57
CA SER A 63 1.15 10.41 -8.70
C SER A 63 0.83 10.23 -7.20
N VAL A 64 0.39 9.02 -6.81
CA VAL A 64 -0.02 8.74 -5.44
C VAL A 64 1.17 8.78 -4.49
N THR A 65 0.99 9.44 -3.34
CA THR A 65 1.95 9.44 -2.25
C THR A 65 1.26 9.05 -0.95
N PHE A 66 2.03 8.47 -0.02
CA PHE A 66 1.53 8.03 1.27
C PHE A 66 2.32 8.67 2.39
N THR A 67 1.60 9.18 3.40
CA THR A 67 2.18 9.63 4.67
C THR A 67 1.65 8.70 5.76
N PRO A 68 2.48 7.80 6.32
CA PRO A 68 2.02 6.91 7.39
C PRO A 68 1.60 7.71 8.62
N LEU A 69 0.41 7.39 9.13
CA LEU A 69 -0.13 7.97 10.36
C LEU A 69 0.02 7.01 11.53
N LEU A 70 -0.14 5.71 11.26
CA LEU A 70 -0.06 4.66 12.27
C LEU A 70 0.29 3.36 11.58
N ALA A 71 1.23 2.61 12.14
CA ALA A 71 1.54 1.26 11.68
C ALA A 71 1.50 0.29 12.85
N LEU A 72 0.87 -0.87 12.63
CA LEU A 72 0.69 -1.90 13.64
C LEU A 72 1.23 -3.22 13.14
N ASP A 73 1.95 -3.95 14.03
CA ASP A 73 2.37 -5.32 13.78
C ASP A 73 1.40 -6.27 14.47
N ARG A 74 0.87 -7.23 13.71
CA ARG A 74 -0.02 -8.28 14.20
C ARG A 74 0.57 -9.61 13.78
N HIS A 75 1.43 -10.18 14.62
CA HIS A 75 2.02 -11.51 14.39
C HIS A 75 2.77 -11.59 13.05
N GLY A 76 3.49 -10.52 12.70
CA GLY A 76 4.25 -10.47 11.45
C GLY A 76 3.52 -9.82 10.27
N ASP A 77 2.19 -9.74 10.31
CA ASP A 77 1.43 -8.96 9.34
C ASP A 77 1.40 -7.50 9.77
N VAL A 78 1.54 -6.59 8.81
CA VAL A 78 1.66 -5.16 9.10
C VAL A 78 0.48 -4.41 8.53
N THR A 79 -0.15 -3.58 9.35
CA THR A 79 -1.20 -2.66 8.90
C THR A 79 -0.66 -1.24 8.96
N VAL A 80 -0.74 -0.51 7.86
CA VAL A 80 -0.36 0.90 7.81
C VAL A 80 -1.59 1.73 7.44
N HIS A 81 -1.94 2.68 8.31
CA HIS A 81 -2.93 3.69 7.99
C HIS A 81 -2.18 4.91 7.48
N ALA A 82 -2.42 5.29 6.23
CA ALA A 82 -1.65 6.33 5.58
C ALA A 82 -2.56 7.37 4.93
N ARG A 83 -2.24 8.64 5.19
CA ARG A 83 -2.84 9.75 4.44
C ARG A 83 -2.36 9.65 3.00
N THR A 84 -3.31 9.71 2.06
CA THR A 84 -3.05 9.46 0.65
C THR A 84 -3.36 10.71 -0.16
N GLU A 85 -2.43 11.09 -1.03
CA GLU A 85 -2.57 12.21 -1.94
C GLU A 85 -2.23 11.78 -3.36
N GLY A 86 -2.73 12.50 -4.36
CA GLY A 86 -2.49 12.20 -5.77
C GLY A 86 -3.45 12.96 -6.67
N THR A 87 -3.37 12.67 -7.96
CA THR A 87 -4.19 13.33 -8.98
C THR A 87 -5.41 12.49 -9.42
N TYR A 88 -5.70 11.43 -8.67
CA TYR A 88 -6.87 10.58 -8.92
C TYR A 88 -8.18 11.37 -8.77
N ASP A 89 -9.27 10.80 -9.32
CA ASP A 89 -10.62 11.37 -9.16
C ASP A 89 -11.05 11.29 -7.70
N LYS A 90 -11.31 12.44 -7.10
CA LYS A 90 -11.66 12.56 -5.67
C LYS A 90 -13.16 12.56 -5.41
N THR A 91 -13.97 12.45 -6.46
CA THR A 91 -15.42 12.44 -6.32
C THR A 91 -15.89 11.26 -5.46
N GLY A 92 -16.65 11.55 -4.41
CA GLY A 92 -17.17 10.52 -3.52
C GLY A 92 -16.18 9.95 -2.52
N LEU A 93 -14.94 10.45 -2.50
CA LEU A 93 -13.93 10.01 -1.55
C LEU A 93 -13.90 10.90 -0.31
N PRO A 94 -13.53 10.35 0.85
CA PRO A 94 -13.32 11.16 2.05
C PRO A 94 -12.19 12.18 1.85
N ASP A 95 -12.24 13.27 2.60
CA ASP A 95 -11.18 14.26 2.65
C ASP A 95 -10.85 14.58 4.11
N PRO A 96 -9.65 14.24 4.62
CA PRO A 96 -8.56 13.59 3.90
C PRO A 96 -8.85 12.11 3.58
N LEU A 97 -8.24 11.62 2.51
CA LEU A 97 -8.30 10.20 2.19
C LEU A 97 -7.23 9.46 3.01
N VAL A 98 -7.66 8.49 3.80
CA VAL A 98 -6.77 7.62 4.55
C VAL A 98 -6.97 6.20 4.04
N LEU A 99 -5.92 5.60 3.51
CA LEU A 99 -5.93 4.20 3.11
C LEU A 99 -5.38 3.34 4.23
N SER A 100 -6.00 2.18 4.41
CA SER A 100 -5.47 1.12 5.25
C SER A 100 -4.79 0.12 4.34
N LEU A 101 -3.48 -0.07 4.55
CA LEU A 101 -2.66 -0.96 3.76
C LEU A 101 -2.30 -2.16 4.65
N TYR A 102 -2.77 -3.34 4.24
CA TYR A 102 -2.52 -4.58 4.98
C TYR A 102 -1.47 -5.38 4.23
N PHE A 103 -0.29 -5.54 4.83
CA PHE A 103 0.84 -6.25 4.24
C PHE A 103 1.03 -7.59 4.90
N SER A 104 1.05 -8.66 4.11
CA SER A 104 1.55 -9.97 4.56
C SER A 104 2.95 -10.16 4.00
N LEU A 105 3.87 -10.61 4.84
CA LEU A 105 5.30 -10.69 4.50
C LEU A 105 5.81 -12.13 4.60
N ARG A 106 6.75 -12.47 3.72
CA ARG A 106 7.50 -13.74 3.77
C ARG A 106 8.92 -13.44 3.26
N ASP A 107 9.91 -13.74 4.10
CA ASP A 107 11.33 -13.54 3.75
C ASP A 107 11.62 -12.10 3.29
N ASP A 108 11.08 -11.13 4.03
CA ASP A 108 11.23 -9.69 3.75
C ASP A 108 10.70 -9.30 2.36
N ARG A 109 9.65 -9.97 1.89
CA ARG A 109 8.92 -9.62 0.67
C ARG A 109 7.44 -9.64 0.92
N ILE A 110 6.72 -8.78 0.19
CA ILE A 110 5.27 -8.68 0.30
C ILE A 110 4.63 -9.81 -0.51
N THR A 111 3.87 -10.66 0.17
CA THR A 111 3.10 -11.72 -0.48
C THR A 111 1.69 -11.29 -0.78
N GLN A 112 1.15 -10.35 0.00
CA GLN A 112 -0.19 -9.85 -0.19
C GLN A 112 -0.27 -8.41 0.31
N LEU A 113 -0.91 -7.57 -0.48
CA LEU A 113 -1.25 -6.20 -0.09
C LEU A 113 -2.74 -6.00 -0.32
N ILE A 114 -3.45 -5.67 0.75
CA ILE A 114 -4.87 -5.34 0.69
C ILE A 114 -5.02 -3.85 0.99
N ILE A 115 -5.72 -3.14 0.10
CA ILE A 115 -5.91 -1.70 0.19
C ILE A 115 -7.39 -1.42 0.42
N ILE A 116 -7.70 -0.70 1.50
CA ILE A 116 -9.06 -0.31 1.85
C ILE A 116 -9.05 1.18 2.19
N HIS A 117 -10.00 1.93 1.63
CA HIS A 117 -10.11 3.35 1.98
C HIS A 117 -11.09 3.55 3.14
N ASN A 118 -10.92 4.66 3.88
CA ASN A 118 -11.86 5.05 4.90
C ASN A 118 -13.18 5.47 4.23
N LYS A 119 -14.31 5.20 4.90
CA LYS A 119 -15.61 5.55 4.35
C LYS A 119 -15.88 7.03 4.57
N ALA A 120 -16.51 7.67 3.57
CA ALA A 120 -17.06 8.98 3.74
C ALA A 120 -18.19 8.90 4.78
N ARG A 121 -18.28 9.91 5.65
CA ARG A 121 -19.38 9.98 6.61
C ARG A 121 -20.63 10.46 5.89
N ALA A 122 -21.70 9.78 6.15
CA ALA A 122 -23.00 10.19 5.64
C ALA A 122 -23.50 11.47 6.38
#